data_653a79ec29450499739642ff285859b7
#
_entry.id   653a79ec29450499739642ff285859b7
#
_cell.length_a   1.000
_cell.length_b   1.000
_cell.length_c   1.000
_cell.angle_alpha   90.00
_cell.angle_beta   90.00
_cell.angle_gamma   90.00
#
_symmetry.space_group_name_H-M   'P 1'
#
loop_
_entity.id
_entity.type
_entity.pdbx_description
1 polymer ?
#
loop_
_entity_poly.entity_id
_entity_poly.type
_entity_poly.pdbx_seq_one_letter_code
_entity_poly.pdbx_strand_id
1 'polypeptide(L)'
;MPSRPFSSSPAILDDDSDEDSDDEETFNYEIKDSPIDNKPAHFSPEMGDLAIRREKAGTPSPWAVFDAWGAGSDFVDDRSTSLSSKEKELLSDESVKISDRSEMINSNGAITSETDVLQAYEKYLQQRSSVHFGYPYNLMYDHQELFNFMKYSINNLGDPFVPSNYSVHSRQFECAVIDFFARLWKADEDSYWGYVTTSGTEGNLHAILVARECHPDGILYTSNETHYSIFKAARYYRMDLRAIPTLPMGEINYDLLERELDQNRDKPAIINVNIGTTVKGAVDNLDRILDILTRLEIPRERYHIHCDGALFALMMPFIENAPEVSFQKPIDSIAVSGHKMLGCPMPCGVTLSRKENVKKVEEHIEYLNSVDTTIMGSRNGQAALYMWYSLRKKGLEGIQKDVE
;
A
#
# COMPACT_ATOMS: atom_id res chain seq x y z
N MET A 1 57.11 13.72 24.18
CA MET A 1 57.97 12.82 24.97
C MET A 1 57.40 12.72 26.36
N PRO A 2 57.52 11.64 27.08
CA PRO A 2 57.36 10.21 26.69
C PRO A 2 56.18 9.56 27.43
N SER A 3 55.48 8.61 26.95
CA SER A 3 55.66 7.14 26.91
C SER A 3 55.41 6.38 28.23
N ARG A 4 54.41 5.48 28.17
CA ARG A 4 54.36 4.11 28.68
C ARG A 4 53.85 3.83 30.10
N PRO A 5 53.53 2.54 30.40
CA PRO A 5 52.74 1.51 29.65
C PRO A 5 51.86 0.62 30.55
N PHE A 6 51.11 -0.28 29.94
CA PHE A 6 50.72 -1.68 30.23
C PHE A 6 51.03 -2.29 31.61
N SER A 7 50.05 -3.04 32.08
CA SER A 7 50.09 -4.44 32.57
C SER A 7 49.08 -4.61 33.72
N SER A 8 48.37 -5.65 33.96
CA SER A 8 48.33 -7.08 33.63
C SER A 8 47.17 -7.71 34.43
N SER A 9 46.48 -8.63 33.85
CA SER A 9 45.77 -9.67 34.64
C SER A 9 46.80 -10.53 35.37
N PRO A 10 46.51 -11.46 36.25
CA PRO A 10 45.27 -12.22 36.58
C PRO A 10 45.09 -12.50 38.07
N ALA A 11 44.00 -13.17 38.50
CA ALA A 11 44.01 -14.28 39.44
C ALA A 11 42.64 -14.95 39.51
N ILE A 12 42.68 -16.21 39.16
CA ILE A 12 41.79 -17.31 39.49
C ILE A 12 41.87 -17.54 41.01
N LEU A 13 40.77 -17.77 41.67
CA LEU A 13 40.65 -18.66 42.84
C LEU A 13 39.30 -19.38 42.82
N ASP A 14 39.41 -20.67 42.92
CA ASP A 14 38.42 -21.71 42.96
C ASP A 14 37.65 -21.73 44.28
N ASP A 15 36.53 -22.48 44.21
CA ASP A 15 35.92 -23.36 45.25
C ASP A 15 34.98 -22.72 46.26
N ASP A 16 33.73 -23.06 46.23
CA ASP A 16 33.12 -24.16 46.99
C ASP A 16 31.61 -24.26 46.69
N SER A 17 31.24 -25.50 46.46
CA SER A 17 29.98 -26.18 46.55
C SER A 17 28.93 -25.58 47.49
N ASP A 18 27.66 -25.52 47.02
CA ASP A 18 26.54 -26.12 47.75
C ASP A 18 25.42 -26.53 46.80
N GLU A 19 25.06 -27.78 46.87
CA GLU A 19 23.89 -28.45 46.31
C GLU A 19 22.63 -27.80 46.91
N ASP A 20 21.62 -27.56 46.04
CA ASP A 20 20.24 -27.91 46.41
C ASP A 20 19.28 -27.93 45.22
N SER A 21 18.81 -29.13 45.01
CA SER A 21 17.46 -29.62 44.64
C SER A 21 16.75 -29.04 43.41
N ASP A 22 16.71 -29.91 42.43
CA ASP A 22 15.69 -30.11 41.39
C ASP A 22 14.26 -29.86 41.89
N ASP A 23 13.55 -28.98 41.21
CA ASP A 23 12.11 -29.10 41.01
C ASP A 23 11.80 -28.79 39.53
N GLU A 24 11.90 -29.82 38.70
CA GLU A 24 11.28 -29.86 37.36
C GLU A 24 9.75 -29.97 37.52
N GLU A 25 9.05 -28.85 37.49
CA GLU A 25 7.62 -28.84 37.18
C GLU A 25 7.41 -29.10 35.70
N THR A 26 7.26 -30.36 35.34
CA THR A 26 6.73 -30.80 34.06
C THR A 26 5.25 -30.44 33.95
N PHE A 27 4.95 -29.39 33.25
CA PHE A 27 3.58 -29.10 32.81
C PHE A 27 3.18 -30.08 31.71
N ASN A 28 2.44 -31.12 32.11
CA ASN A 28 1.73 -32.01 31.19
C ASN A 28 0.46 -31.32 30.72
N TYR A 29 0.44 -30.86 29.48
CA TYR A 29 -0.81 -30.49 28.77
C TYR A 29 -1.48 -31.77 28.26
N GLU A 30 -2.54 -32.20 28.91
CA GLU A 30 -3.49 -33.16 28.34
C GLU A 30 -4.27 -32.47 27.22
N ILE A 31 -3.97 -32.84 25.98
CA ILE A 31 -4.83 -32.50 24.81
C ILE A 31 -6.09 -33.36 24.94
N LYS A 32 -7.19 -32.76 25.34
CA LYS A 32 -8.50 -33.41 25.24
C LYS A 32 -8.93 -33.39 23.78
N ASP A 33 -8.82 -34.49 23.10
CA ASP A 33 -9.44 -34.76 21.80
C ASP A 33 -10.97 -34.63 21.93
N SER A 34 -11.53 -33.54 21.47
CA SER A 34 -12.94 -33.49 21.11
C SER A 34 -13.09 -33.90 19.63
N PRO A 35 -14.01 -34.80 19.30
CA PRO A 35 -14.15 -35.28 17.92
C PRO A 35 -14.64 -34.15 17.02
N ILE A 36 -13.84 -33.82 16.01
CA ILE A 36 -14.23 -32.96 14.89
C ILE A 36 -15.25 -33.75 14.08
N ASP A 37 -16.50 -33.30 14.12
CA ASP A 37 -17.60 -33.83 13.33
C ASP A 37 -17.41 -33.44 11.85
N ASN A 38 -16.75 -34.32 11.09
CA ASN A 38 -16.54 -34.19 9.65
C ASN A 38 -17.83 -34.51 8.90
N LYS A 39 -18.82 -33.62 8.92
CA LYS A 39 -19.89 -33.63 7.94
C LYS A 39 -19.61 -32.63 6.83
N PRO A 40 -19.64 -33.03 5.56
CA PRO A 40 -19.53 -32.08 4.45
C PRO A 40 -20.73 -31.13 4.49
N ALA A 41 -20.43 -29.82 4.45
CA ALA A 41 -21.45 -28.80 4.34
C ALA A 41 -22.26 -29.03 3.05
N HIS A 42 -23.52 -29.44 3.19
CA HIS A 42 -24.46 -29.45 2.08
C HIS A 42 -24.71 -27.99 1.64
N PHE A 43 -24.17 -27.61 0.50
CA PHE A 43 -24.58 -26.40 -0.20
C PHE A 43 -26.05 -26.57 -0.61
N SER A 44 -26.95 -25.77 -0.05
CA SER A 44 -28.33 -25.73 -0.48
C SER A 44 -28.42 -25.06 -1.86
N PRO A 45 -29.25 -25.59 -2.79
CA PRO A 45 -29.41 -25.07 -4.16
C PRO A 45 -30.03 -23.65 -4.22
N GLU A 46 -30.49 -23.10 -3.11
CA GLU A 46 -31.20 -21.83 -3.09
C GLU A 46 -30.36 -20.58 -3.25
N MET A 47 -29.01 -20.66 -3.03
CA MET A 47 -28.10 -19.52 -3.24
C MET A 47 -27.79 -19.26 -4.72
N GLY A 48 -27.92 -20.27 -5.61
CA GLY A 48 -27.73 -20.09 -7.05
C GLY A 48 -28.84 -19.27 -7.72
N ASP A 49 -30.07 -19.42 -7.25
CA ASP A 49 -31.22 -18.74 -7.82
C ASP A 49 -31.34 -17.23 -7.46
N LEU A 50 -30.70 -16.79 -6.38
CA LEU A 50 -30.69 -15.38 -6.01
C LEU A 50 -29.73 -14.55 -6.87
N ALA A 51 -28.61 -15.13 -7.31
CA ALA A 51 -27.67 -14.46 -8.22
C ALA A 51 -28.30 -14.32 -9.64
N ILE A 52 -28.98 -15.36 -10.13
CA ILE A 52 -29.64 -15.37 -11.44
C ILE A 52 -30.87 -14.43 -11.48
N ARG A 53 -31.55 -14.22 -10.35
CA ARG A 53 -32.69 -13.29 -10.30
C ARG A 53 -32.26 -11.82 -10.29
N ARG A 54 -31.04 -11.48 -9.82
CA ARG A 54 -30.53 -10.10 -9.89
C ARG A 54 -30.11 -9.69 -11.30
N GLU A 55 -29.63 -10.60 -12.11
CA GLU A 55 -29.28 -10.32 -13.52
C GLU A 55 -30.51 -10.01 -14.40
N LYS A 56 -31.70 -10.53 -14.03
CA LYS A 56 -32.95 -10.26 -14.76
C LYS A 56 -33.59 -8.91 -14.45
N ALA A 57 -33.11 -8.16 -13.45
CA ALA A 57 -33.70 -6.90 -13.01
C ALA A 57 -33.08 -5.64 -13.64
N GLY A 58 -32.18 -5.77 -14.62
CA GLY A 58 -31.68 -4.64 -15.43
C GLY A 58 -30.79 -3.64 -14.69
N THR A 59 -30.39 -3.90 -13.44
CA THR A 59 -29.35 -3.13 -12.76
C THR A 59 -27.98 -3.68 -13.14
N PRO A 60 -27.07 -2.88 -13.72
CA PRO A 60 -25.71 -3.35 -14.01
C PRO A 60 -25.07 -3.84 -12.71
N SER A 61 -24.47 -5.04 -12.76
CA SER A 61 -23.60 -5.52 -11.68
C SER A 61 -22.60 -4.45 -11.34
N PRO A 62 -22.31 -4.17 -10.04
CA PRO A 62 -21.21 -3.28 -9.66
C PRO A 62 -19.86 -3.71 -10.27
N TRP A 63 -19.78 -4.93 -10.77
CA TRP A 63 -18.63 -5.53 -11.42
C TRP A 63 -18.63 -5.40 -12.95
N ALA A 64 -19.70 -4.86 -13.57
CA ALA A 64 -19.76 -4.62 -15.02
C ALA A 64 -18.67 -3.66 -15.51
N VAL A 65 -18.13 -2.83 -14.62
CA VAL A 65 -16.95 -1.99 -14.89
C VAL A 65 -15.69 -2.85 -15.07
N PHE A 66 -15.57 -3.98 -14.39
CA PHE A 66 -14.45 -4.91 -14.56
C PHE A 66 -14.55 -5.70 -15.86
N ASP A 67 -15.75 -6.10 -16.27
CA ASP A 67 -15.97 -6.79 -17.54
C ASP A 67 -15.71 -5.84 -18.72
N ALA A 68 -16.03 -4.55 -18.59
CA ALA A 68 -15.69 -3.54 -19.57
C ALA A 68 -14.18 -3.27 -19.69
N TRP A 69 -13.41 -3.44 -18.60
CA TRP A 69 -11.95 -3.34 -18.62
C TRP A 69 -11.27 -4.62 -19.13
N GLY A 70 -11.85 -5.79 -18.87
CA GLY A 70 -11.40 -7.07 -19.43
C GLY A 70 -11.72 -7.24 -20.90
N ALA A 71 -12.79 -6.61 -21.39
CA ALA A 71 -13.17 -6.58 -22.81
C ALA A 71 -12.40 -5.51 -23.63
N GLY A 72 -11.63 -4.66 -22.96
CA GLY A 72 -10.80 -3.64 -23.59
C GLY A 72 -9.52 -4.15 -24.25
N SER A 73 -9.38 -5.47 -24.47
CA SER A 73 -8.31 -6.03 -25.29
C SER A 73 -8.42 -5.67 -26.80
N ASP A 74 -9.53 -5.05 -27.21
CA ASP A 74 -9.74 -4.58 -28.58
C ASP A 74 -9.37 -3.10 -28.79
N PHE A 75 -8.67 -2.45 -27.84
CA PHE A 75 -7.85 -1.30 -28.20
C PHE A 75 -6.63 -1.82 -28.98
N VAL A 76 -6.89 -2.31 -30.16
CA VAL A 76 -5.88 -2.41 -31.22
C VAL A 76 -5.47 -0.96 -31.48
N ASP A 77 -4.34 -0.56 -30.89
CA ASP A 77 -3.71 0.71 -31.21
C ASP A 77 -3.47 0.73 -32.71
N ASP A 78 -4.28 1.48 -33.44
CA ASP A 78 -4.18 1.64 -34.91
C ASP A 78 -2.77 2.19 -35.30
N ARG A 79 -1.96 2.63 -34.31
CA ARG A 79 -0.54 2.92 -34.46
C ARG A 79 0.33 1.68 -34.61
N SER A 80 -0.17 0.47 -34.33
CA SER A 80 0.60 -0.77 -34.53
C SER A 80 0.81 -1.11 -36.02
N THR A 81 0.01 -0.54 -36.91
CA THR A 81 0.10 -0.77 -38.36
C THR A 81 1.22 0.03 -39.04
N SER A 82 1.77 1.07 -38.38
CA SER A 82 2.82 1.93 -38.91
C SER A 82 4.24 1.59 -38.38
N LEU A 83 4.35 0.68 -37.40
CA LEU A 83 5.64 0.30 -36.84
C LEU A 83 6.41 -0.62 -37.82
N SER A 84 7.68 -0.28 -38.01
CA SER A 84 8.62 -1.12 -38.77
C SER A 84 8.77 -2.51 -38.09
N SER A 85 9.18 -3.52 -38.89
CA SER A 85 9.44 -4.87 -38.36
C SER A 85 10.43 -4.85 -37.18
N LYS A 86 11.38 -3.93 -37.21
CA LYS A 86 12.38 -3.73 -36.15
C LYS A 86 11.80 -3.11 -34.87
N GLU A 87 10.82 -2.22 -34.99
CA GLU A 87 10.09 -1.65 -33.85
C GLU A 87 9.10 -2.65 -33.24
N LYS A 88 8.51 -3.52 -34.07
CA LYS A 88 7.68 -4.64 -33.60
C LYS A 88 8.50 -5.68 -32.84
N GLU A 89 9.74 -5.97 -33.30
CA GLU A 89 10.68 -6.86 -32.62
C GLU A 89 11.15 -6.28 -31.27
N LEU A 90 11.33 -4.95 -31.17
CA LEU A 90 11.63 -4.23 -29.93
C LEU A 90 10.47 -4.22 -28.93
N LEU A 91 9.22 -4.39 -29.40
CA LEU A 91 8.02 -4.41 -28.58
C LEU A 91 7.62 -5.83 -28.16
N SER A 92 8.22 -6.88 -28.74
CA SER A 92 7.93 -8.26 -28.34
C SER A 92 8.78 -8.65 -27.13
N ASP A 93 8.15 -9.12 -26.07
CA ASP A 93 8.82 -9.66 -24.87
C ASP A 93 9.53 -11.00 -25.12
N GLU A 94 9.63 -11.42 -26.40
CA GLU A 94 10.15 -12.75 -26.75
C GLU A 94 11.69 -12.82 -26.81
N SER A 95 12.41 -11.71 -26.56
CA SER A 95 13.85 -11.68 -26.75
C SER A 95 14.66 -12.45 -25.71
N VAL A 96 14.07 -12.76 -24.53
CA VAL A 96 14.72 -13.53 -23.47
C VAL A 96 13.75 -14.56 -22.90
N LYS A 97 13.95 -15.84 -23.21
CA LYS A 97 13.22 -16.92 -22.55
C LYS A 97 14.00 -17.37 -21.33
N ILE A 98 13.45 -17.09 -20.15
CA ILE A 98 13.97 -17.61 -18.89
C ILE A 98 13.26 -18.96 -18.66
N SER A 99 14.03 -20.05 -18.68
CA SER A 99 13.53 -21.40 -18.41
C SER A 99 13.60 -21.68 -16.90
N ASP A 100 12.62 -22.40 -16.38
CA ASP A 100 12.62 -22.97 -15.02
C ASP A 100 13.65 -24.09 -14.81
N ARG A 101 14.22 -24.58 -15.92
CA ARG A 101 15.41 -25.44 -15.91
C ARG A 101 16.62 -24.54 -15.89
N SER A 102 17.64 -24.84 -15.13
CA SER A 102 18.92 -24.10 -14.96
C SER A 102 19.63 -23.67 -16.26
N GLU A 103 19.01 -23.85 -17.41
CA GLU A 103 19.49 -23.50 -18.74
C GLU A 103 18.75 -22.27 -19.26
N MET A 104 19.43 -21.15 -19.34
CA MET A 104 18.92 -19.96 -20.01
C MET A 104 19.16 -20.11 -21.51
N ILE A 105 18.07 -20.06 -22.29
CA ILE A 105 18.11 -20.26 -23.74
C ILE A 105 17.79 -18.94 -24.44
N ASN A 106 18.69 -18.45 -25.28
CA ASN A 106 18.39 -17.27 -26.10
C ASN A 106 17.42 -17.61 -27.25
N SER A 107 16.94 -16.60 -27.98
CA SER A 107 15.98 -16.75 -29.09
C SER A 107 16.42 -17.73 -30.20
N ASN A 108 17.73 -18.05 -30.26
CA ASN A 108 18.33 -18.98 -31.24
C ASN A 108 18.48 -20.39 -30.65
N GLY A 109 18.03 -20.68 -29.45
CA GLY A 109 18.13 -21.99 -28.80
C GLY A 109 19.50 -22.30 -28.21
N ALA A 110 20.43 -21.33 -28.13
CA ALA A 110 21.73 -21.48 -27.50
C ALA A 110 21.68 -21.23 -26.00
N ILE A 111 22.44 -22.02 -25.23
CA ILE A 111 22.63 -21.82 -23.79
C ILE A 111 23.44 -20.52 -23.60
N THR A 112 22.89 -19.61 -22.76
CA THR A 112 23.53 -18.33 -22.46
C THR A 112 23.94 -18.29 -20.98
N SER A 113 25.00 -17.58 -20.66
CA SER A 113 25.38 -17.35 -19.27
C SER A 113 24.38 -16.37 -18.59
N GLU A 114 24.31 -16.42 -17.25
CA GLU A 114 23.53 -15.46 -16.46
C GLU A 114 23.92 -14.01 -16.81
N THR A 115 25.21 -13.76 -17.02
CA THR A 115 25.73 -12.44 -17.40
C THR A 115 25.17 -11.96 -18.74
N ASP A 116 25.08 -12.84 -19.74
CA ASP A 116 24.56 -12.48 -21.07
C ASP A 116 23.06 -12.14 -20.98
N VAL A 117 22.30 -12.90 -20.17
CA VAL A 117 20.88 -12.66 -19.95
C VAL A 117 20.67 -11.32 -19.25
N LEU A 118 21.42 -11.04 -18.18
CA LEU A 118 21.31 -9.78 -17.44
C LEU A 118 21.71 -8.58 -18.32
N GLN A 119 22.74 -8.69 -19.13
CA GLN A 119 23.13 -7.64 -20.08
C GLN A 119 22.06 -7.41 -21.15
N ALA A 120 21.46 -8.48 -21.68
CA ALA A 120 20.35 -8.35 -22.64
C ALA A 120 19.13 -7.67 -22.02
N TYR A 121 18.79 -8.03 -20.78
CA TYR A 121 17.70 -7.42 -20.04
C TYR A 121 17.97 -5.95 -19.71
N GLU A 122 19.18 -5.60 -19.29
CA GLU A 122 19.58 -4.21 -19.05
C GLU A 122 19.42 -3.37 -20.32
N LYS A 123 19.89 -3.88 -21.46
CA LYS A 123 19.72 -3.21 -22.76
C LYS A 123 18.23 -3.01 -23.12
N TYR A 124 17.40 -4.02 -22.87
CA TYR A 124 15.95 -3.92 -23.03
C TYR A 124 15.38 -2.81 -22.16
N LEU A 125 15.71 -2.78 -20.86
CA LEU A 125 15.25 -1.73 -19.95
C LEU A 125 15.68 -0.33 -20.39
N GLN A 126 16.92 -0.16 -20.82
CA GLN A 126 17.42 1.12 -21.35
C GLN A 126 16.59 1.59 -22.56
N GLN A 127 16.30 0.68 -23.50
CA GLN A 127 15.47 1.00 -24.66
C GLN A 127 14.04 1.36 -24.27
N ARG A 128 13.42 0.61 -23.36
CA ARG A 128 12.06 0.88 -22.90
C ARG A 128 11.97 2.20 -22.10
N SER A 129 12.96 2.44 -21.23
CA SER A 129 13.03 3.67 -20.45
C SER A 129 13.22 4.91 -21.33
N SER A 130 13.94 4.80 -22.46
CA SER A 130 14.18 5.93 -23.37
C SER A 130 12.92 6.46 -24.07
N VAL A 131 11.86 5.67 -24.13
CA VAL A 131 10.55 6.03 -24.73
C VAL A 131 9.46 6.18 -23.67
N HIS A 132 9.80 6.11 -22.39
CA HIS A 132 8.85 6.29 -21.28
C HIS A 132 8.74 7.77 -20.91
N PHE A 133 7.54 8.34 -20.95
CA PHE A 133 7.30 9.77 -20.67
C PHE A 133 7.29 10.13 -19.17
N GLY A 134 7.48 9.16 -18.28
CA GLY A 134 7.54 9.38 -16.84
C GLY A 134 6.20 9.25 -16.10
N TYR A 135 5.08 9.60 -16.74
CA TYR A 135 3.79 9.48 -16.04
C TYR A 135 3.34 8.02 -15.88
N PRO A 136 2.93 7.59 -14.68
CA PRO A 136 2.84 8.34 -13.42
C PRO A 136 4.13 8.30 -12.55
N TYR A 137 5.26 7.89 -13.11
CA TYR A 137 6.53 7.68 -12.40
C TYR A 137 7.51 8.80 -12.65
N ASN A 138 8.19 9.27 -11.60
CA ASN A 138 9.36 10.12 -11.73
C ASN A 138 10.59 9.24 -12.00
N LEU A 139 11.21 9.39 -13.16
CA LEU A 139 12.40 8.62 -13.57
C LEU A 139 13.71 9.36 -13.28
N MET A 140 13.65 10.58 -12.75
CA MET A 140 14.80 11.44 -12.43
C MET A 140 15.30 11.18 -11.02
N TYR A 141 15.85 10.00 -10.80
CA TYR A 141 16.38 9.61 -9.48
C TYR A 141 17.79 9.00 -9.60
N ASP A 142 18.57 9.17 -8.54
CA ASP A 142 19.87 8.54 -8.36
C ASP A 142 19.98 7.96 -6.95
N HIS A 143 20.09 6.65 -6.88
CA HIS A 143 20.14 5.89 -5.63
C HIS A 143 21.44 5.08 -5.50
N GLN A 144 22.50 5.39 -6.26
CA GLN A 144 23.75 4.60 -6.28
C GLN A 144 24.37 4.46 -4.88
N GLU A 145 24.25 5.49 -4.03
CA GLU A 145 24.75 5.44 -2.65
C GLU A 145 24.10 4.34 -1.79
N LEU A 146 22.91 3.87 -2.20
CA LEU A 146 22.16 2.84 -1.47
C LEU A 146 22.41 1.41 -1.97
N PHE A 147 23.13 1.20 -3.07
CA PHE A 147 23.35 -0.13 -3.64
C PHE A 147 24.05 -1.11 -2.69
N ASN A 148 24.92 -0.60 -1.82
CA ASN A 148 25.57 -1.43 -0.81
C ASN A 148 24.63 -2.03 0.22
N PHE A 149 23.46 -1.42 0.45
CA PHE A 149 22.46 -1.92 1.39
C PHE A 149 21.65 -3.09 0.84
N MET A 150 21.66 -3.31 -0.49
CA MET A 150 21.02 -4.47 -1.12
C MET A 150 21.68 -5.81 -0.75
N LYS A 151 22.85 -5.80 -0.09
CA LYS A 151 23.52 -6.98 0.45
C LYS A 151 22.84 -7.53 1.72
N TYR A 152 21.97 -6.75 2.35
CA TYR A 152 21.37 -7.09 3.62
C TYR A 152 19.88 -7.39 3.45
N SER A 153 19.39 -8.44 4.11
CA SER A 153 17.96 -8.76 4.19
C SER A 153 17.30 -7.90 5.26
N ILE A 154 16.95 -6.67 4.91
CA ILE A 154 16.35 -5.71 5.84
C ILE A 154 14.85 -5.93 5.87
N ASN A 155 14.30 -6.29 7.04
CA ASN A 155 12.90 -6.62 7.23
C ASN A 155 12.30 -5.85 8.42
N ASN A 156 11.32 -4.99 8.16
CA ASN A 156 10.65 -4.19 9.17
C ASN A 156 9.42 -4.95 9.72
N LEU A 157 9.65 -5.93 10.58
CA LEU A 157 8.60 -6.72 11.22
C LEU A 157 7.87 -5.93 12.31
N GLY A 158 6.54 -6.07 12.36
CA GLY A 158 5.70 -5.47 13.40
C GLY A 158 5.46 -3.97 13.23
N ASP A 159 4.93 -3.35 14.27
CA ASP A 159 4.63 -1.92 14.32
C ASP A 159 5.91 -1.09 14.21
N PRO A 160 5.96 -0.04 13.36
CA PRO A 160 7.15 0.82 13.23
C PRO A 160 7.58 1.52 14.51
N PHE A 161 6.64 1.86 15.39
CA PHE A 161 6.86 2.63 16.59
C PHE A 161 7.13 1.79 17.84
N VAL A 162 6.93 0.47 17.75
CA VAL A 162 7.11 -0.45 18.89
C VAL A 162 8.37 -1.31 18.67
N PRO A 163 9.30 -1.39 19.64
CA PRO A 163 10.45 -2.29 19.56
C PRO A 163 10.04 -3.75 19.34
N SER A 164 10.85 -4.50 18.60
CA SER A 164 10.68 -5.95 18.42
C SER A 164 12.01 -6.67 18.58
N ASN A 165 11.96 -7.98 18.74
CA ASN A 165 13.16 -8.83 18.88
C ASN A 165 14.00 -8.95 17.59
N TYR A 166 13.46 -8.52 16.43
CA TYR A 166 14.19 -8.59 15.17
C TYR A 166 15.08 -7.36 14.96
N SER A 167 16.39 -7.57 14.77
CA SER A 167 17.41 -6.51 14.77
C SER A 167 17.85 -6.02 13.40
N VAL A 168 17.64 -6.80 12.31
CA VAL A 168 18.03 -6.40 10.95
C VAL A 168 16.89 -5.65 10.26
N HIS A 169 16.69 -4.42 10.65
CA HIS A 169 15.60 -3.56 10.18
C HIS A 169 16.06 -2.13 9.89
N SER A 170 15.23 -1.36 9.20
CA SER A 170 15.39 0.07 8.90
C SER A 170 14.30 0.93 9.54
N ARG A 171 13.74 0.49 10.66
CA ARG A 171 12.58 1.11 11.32
C ARG A 171 12.77 2.60 11.61
N GLN A 172 14.00 3.01 12.03
CA GLN A 172 14.32 4.41 12.26
C GLN A 172 14.14 5.29 11.00
N PHE A 173 14.41 4.75 9.83
CA PHE A 173 14.17 5.43 8.55
C PHE A 173 12.68 5.45 8.21
N GLU A 174 11.97 4.36 8.51
CA GLU A 174 10.53 4.27 8.34
C GLU A 174 9.81 5.33 9.20
N CYS A 175 10.11 5.44 10.49
CA CYS A 175 9.57 6.47 11.36
C CYS A 175 9.85 7.88 10.81
N ALA A 176 11.07 8.14 10.33
CA ALA A 176 11.42 9.44 9.76
C ALA A 176 10.63 9.76 8.47
N VAL A 177 10.31 8.76 7.66
CA VAL A 177 9.42 8.91 6.49
C VAL A 177 8.00 9.22 6.93
N ILE A 178 7.48 8.50 7.92
CA ILE A 178 6.13 8.72 8.46
C ILE A 178 6.02 10.14 9.04
N ASP A 179 7.00 10.57 9.85
CA ASP A 179 7.05 11.92 10.43
C ASP A 179 7.10 13.01 9.36
N PHE A 180 7.81 12.77 8.26
CA PHE A 180 7.82 13.72 7.14
C PHE A 180 6.40 13.92 6.58
N PHE A 181 5.68 12.83 6.30
CA PHE A 181 4.32 12.92 5.77
C PHE A 181 3.32 13.44 6.79
N ALA A 182 3.49 13.11 8.08
CA ALA A 182 2.67 13.66 9.15
C ALA A 182 2.76 15.20 9.20
N ARG A 183 3.97 15.75 9.14
CA ARG A 183 4.17 17.20 9.06
C ARG A 183 3.64 17.79 7.76
N LEU A 184 3.87 17.13 6.61
CA LEU A 184 3.39 17.60 5.31
C LEU A 184 1.86 17.71 5.27
N TRP A 185 1.17 16.74 5.86
CA TRP A 185 -0.29 16.70 5.91
C TRP A 185 -0.86 17.24 7.23
N LYS A 186 -0.07 18.00 7.98
CA LYS A 186 -0.48 18.74 9.18
C LYS A 186 -1.19 17.86 10.23
N ALA A 187 -0.70 16.66 10.45
CA ALA A 187 -1.17 15.84 11.56
C ALA A 187 -0.57 16.35 12.87
N ASP A 188 -1.40 16.39 13.93
CA ASP A 188 -0.95 16.78 15.26
C ASP A 188 0.02 15.73 15.81
N GLU A 189 1.02 16.16 16.57
CA GLU A 189 1.98 15.30 17.24
C GLU A 189 1.24 14.25 18.09
N ASP A 190 1.71 13.00 18.05
CA ASP A 190 1.12 11.85 18.75
C ASP A 190 -0.31 11.44 18.33
N SER A 191 -0.96 12.14 17.41
CA SER A 191 -2.32 11.83 16.95
C SER A 191 -2.39 10.87 15.77
N TYR A 192 -1.25 10.59 15.13
CA TYR A 192 -1.16 9.77 13.92
C TYR A 192 -0.42 8.45 14.16
N TRP A 193 -0.68 7.54 13.27
CA TRP A 193 0.05 6.30 13.07
C TRP A 193 0.19 6.03 11.58
N GLY A 194 1.24 5.33 11.18
CA GLY A 194 1.44 4.98 9.79
C GLY A 194 2.58 4.01 9.59
N TYR A 195 2.75 3.51 8.37
CA TYR A 195 3.87 2.66 8.01
C TYR A 195 4.19 2.74 6.51
N VAL A 196 5.39 2.26 6.15
CA VAL A 196 5.81 2.13 4.75
C VAL A 196 5.22 0.86 4.16
N THR A 197 4.37 1.03 3.16
CA THR A 197 3.64 -0.03 2.45
C THR A 197 4.38 -0.51 1.21
N THR A 198 3.99 -1.67 0.66
CA THR A 198 4.52 -2.18 -0.62
C THR A 198 4.02 -1.38 -1.83
N SER A 199 2.92 -0.64 -1.68
CA SER A 199 2.32 0.21 -2.73
C SER A 199 1.16 1.02 -2.17
N GLY A 200 0.62 1.96 -2.96
CA GLY A 200 -0.65 2.63 -2.64
C GLY A 200 -1.82 1.67 -2.47
N THR A 201 -1.83 0.53 -3.18
CA THR A 201 -2.86 -0.50 -3.00
C THR A 201 -2.88 -1.05 -1.57
N GLU A 202 -1.71 -1.36 -0.99
CA GLU A 202 -1.66 -1.81 0.41
C GLU A 202 -2.10 -0.71 1.37
N GLY A 203 -1.70 0.54 1.12
CA GLY A 203 -2.16 1.68 1.90
C GLY A 203 -3.68 1.81 1.90
N ASN A 204 -4.30 1.71 0.72
CA ASN A 204 -5.76 1.72 0.57
C ASN A 204 -6.42 0.52 1.28
N LEU A 205 -5.84 -0.69 1.14
CA LEU A 205 -6.35 -1.88 1.84
C LEU A 205 -6.33 -1.69 3.35
N HIS A 206 -5.22 -1.21 3.90
CA HIS A 206 -5.09 -0.95 5.32
C HIS A 206 -6.11 0.09 5.81
N ALA A 207 -6.20 1.23 5.11
CA ALA A 207 -7.12 2.30 5.49
C ALA A 207 -8.59 1.86 5.47
N ILE A 208 -8.99 1.08 4.46
CA ILE A 208 -10.37 0.56 4.37
C ILE A 208 -10.61 -0.57 5.39
N LEU A 209 -9.60 -1.38 5.74
CA LEU A 209 -9.70 -2.33 6.85
C LEU A 209 -9.99 -1.59 8.16
N VAL A 210 -9.19 -0.58 8.50
CA VAL A 210 -9.39 0.24 9.69
C VAL A 210 -10.78 0.88 9.70
N ALA A 211 -11.22 1.43 8.57
CA ALA A 211 -12.55 2.02 8.42
C ALA A 211 -13.66 1.00 8.69
N ARG A 212 -13.52 -0.21 8.15
CA ARG A 212 -14.46 -1.31 8.35
C ARG A 212 -14.50 -1.77 9.80
N GLU A 213 -13.35 -1.86 10.48
CA GLU A 213 -13.31 -2.23 11.91
C GLU A 213 -13.87 -1.11 12.82
N CYS A 214 -13.74 0.15 12.41
CA CYS A 214 -14.43 1.26 13.09
C CYS A 214 -15.94 1.25 12.83
N HIS A 215 -16.38 0.83 11.63
CA HIS A 215 -17.77 0.86 11.18
C HIS A 215 -18.15 -0.47 10.49
N PRO A 216 -18.37 -1.57 11.23
CA PRO A 216 -18.59 -2.90 10.65
C PRO A 216 -19.79 -2.98 9.69
N ASP A 217 -20.83 -2.19 9.93
CA ASP A 217 -22.04 -2.11 9.09
C ASP A 217 -22.01 -0.93 8.11
N GLY A 218 -20.85 -0.25 7.99
CA GLY A 218 -20.68 0.91 7.14
C GLY A 218 -20.74 0.58 5.65
N ILE A 219 -21.24 1.53 4.86
CA ILE A 219 -21.26 1.45 3.39
C ILE A 219 -20.06 2.23 2.86
N LEU A 220 -19.31 1.62 1.94
CA LEU A 220 -18.19 2.25 1.25
C LEU A 220 -18.68 3.01 0.00
N TYR A 221 -18.49 4.33 0.00
CA TYR A 221 -18.78 5.23 -1.11
C TYR A 221 -17.52 5.64 -1.83
N THR A 222 -17.53 5.56 -3.15
CA THR A 222 -16.39 5.98 -3.99
C THR A 222 -16.87 6.33 -5.40
N SER A 223 -16.04 6.98 -6.22
CA SER A 223 -16.41 7.22 -7.62
C SER A 223 -16.16 5.99 -8.52
N ASN A 224 -16.83 5.94 -9.67
CA ASN A 224 -16.59 4.90 -10.67
C ASN A 224 -15.16 4.94 -11.24
N GLU A 225 -14.47 6.08 -11.18
CA GLU A 225 -13.11 6.26 -11.68
C GLU A 225 -12.04 6.05 -10.59
N THR A 226 -12.44 5.63 -9.39
CA THR A 226 -11.50 5.30 -8.33
C THR A 226 -10.60 4.13 -8.72
N HIS A 227 -9.41 4.09 -8.14
CA HIS A 227 -8.47 3.00 -8.39
C HIS A 227 -9.07 1.64 -7.96
N TYR A 228 -8.84 0.61 -8.77
CA TYR A 228 -9.41 -0.74 -8.55
C TYR A 228 -9.08 -1.35 -7.18
N SER A 229 -8.07 -0.85 -6.46
CA SER A 229 -7.73 -1.30 -5.10
C SER A 229 -8.88 -1.09 -4.10
N ILE A 230 -9.68 -0.06 -4.27
CA ILE A 230 -10.84 0.23 -3.40
C ILE A 230 -11.94 -0.80 -3.63
N PHE A 231 -12.20 -1.16 -4.90
CA PHE A 231 -13.13 -2.26 -5.22
C PHE A 231 -12.62 -3.61 -4.70
N LYS A 232 -11.30 -3.86 -4.74
CA LYS A 232 -10.68 -5.03 -4.10
C LYS A 232 -10.91 -5.03 -2.59
N ALA A 233 -10.70 -3.89 -1.92
CA ALA A 233 -10.92 -3.75 -0.49
C ALA A 233 -12.36 -4.11 -0.13
N ALA A 234 -13.35 -3.53 -0.82
CA ALA A 234 -14.77 -3.86 -0.61
C ALA A 234 -15.04 -5.35 -0.74
N ARG A 235 -14.49 -5.98 -1.78
CA ARG A 235 -14.62 -7.43 -2.02
C ARG A 235 -13.96 -8.27 -0.93
N TYR A 236 -12.72 -7.95 -0.55
CA TYR A 236 -11.95 -8.73 0.41
C TYR A 236 -12.55 -8.65 1.80
N TYR A 237 -13.02 -7.46 2.18
CA TYR A 237 -13.60 -7.19 3.49
C TYR A 237 -15.13 -7.37 3.52
N ARG A 238 -15.75 -7.81 2.39
CA ARG A 238 -17.19 -8.08 2.27
C ARG A 238 -18.06 -6.88 2.64
N MET A 239 -17.66 -5.71 2.21
CA MET A 239 -18.36 -4.45 2.48
C MET A 239 -19.40 -4.15 1.41
N ASP A 240 -20.51 -3.54 1.81
CA ASP A 240 -21.42 -2.89 0.88
C ASP A 240 -20.71 -1.72 0.21
N LEU A 241 -20.82 -1.63 -1.12
CA LEU A 241 -20.18 -0.57 -1.92
C LEU A 241 -21.23 0.20 -2.73
N ARG A 242 -21.07 1.53 -2.77
CA ARG A 242 -21.78 2.41 -3.70
C ARG A 242 -20.78 3.12 -4.60
N ALA A 243 -20.73 2.71 -5.87
CA ALA A 243 -19.91 3.34 -6.90
C ALA A 243 -20.71 4.49 -7.52
N ILE A 244 -20.31 5.72 -7.24
CA ILE A 244 -21.00 6.94 -7.67
C ILE A 244 -20.48 7.35 -9.05
N PRO A 245 -21.35 7.66 -10.02
CA PRO A 245 -20.93 8.26 -11.28
C PRO A 245 -20.08 9.52 -11.10
N THR A 246 -19.24 9.82 -12.06
CA THR A 246 -18.36 10.99 -12.02
C THR A 246 -18.95 12.19 -12.81
N LEU A 247 -18.49 13.37 -12.48
CA LEU A 247 -18.63 14.57 -13.31
C LEU A 247 -17.74 14.44 -14.56
N PRO A 248 -17.94 15.27 -15.60
CA PRO A 248 -17.17 15.17 -16.85
C PRO A 248 -15.64 15.22 -16.67
N MET A 249 -15.15 15.97 -15.68
CA MET A 249 -13.72 16.09 -15.36
C MET A 249 -13.18 14.92 -14.52
N GLY A 250 -14.05 14.00 -14.07
CA GLY A 250 -13.65 12.79 -13.36
C GLY A 250 -13.80 12.84 -11.84
N GLU A 251 -14.20 13.98 -11.28
CA GLU A 251 -14.56 14.09 -9.86
C GLU A 251 -15.83 13.29 -9.58
N ILE A 252 -16.01 12.85 -8.34
CA ILE A 252 -17.25 12.22 -7.89
C ILE A 252 -18.46 13.16 -8.12
N ASN A 253 -19.59 12.64 -8.55
CA ASN A 253 -20.81 13.42 -8.68
C ASN A 253 -21.41 13.66 -7.28
N TYR A 254 -21.25 14.87 -6.77
CA TYR A 254 -21.63 15.26 -5.42
C TYR A 254 -23.13 15.18 -5.18
N ASP A 255 -23.98 15.50 -6.17
CA ASP A 255 -25.43 15.44 -6.04
C ASP A 255 -25.91 13.97 -5.92
N LEU A 256 -25.26 13.05 -6.64
CA LEU A 256 -25.55 11.63 -6.53
C LEU A 256 -24.99 11.05 -5.22
N LEU A 257 -23.82 11.47 -4.78
CA LEU A 257 -23.28 11.10 -3.49
C LEU A 257 -24.20 11.52 -2.35
N GLU A 258 -24.68 12.76 -2.37
CA GLU A 258 -25.63 13.28 -1.36
C GLU A 258 -26.91 12.44 -1.29
N ARG A 259 -27.49 12.08 -2.45
CA ARG A 259 -28.68 11.23 -2.52
C ARG A 259 -28.44 9.84 -1.95
N GLU A 260 -27.32 9.21 -2.28
CA GLU A 260 -26.97 7.87 -1.79
C GLU A 260 -26.72 7.88 -0.27
N LEU A 261 -26.07 8.92 0.26
CA LEU A 261 -25.86 9.11 1.69
C LEU A 261 -27.20 9.35 2.41
N ASP A 262 -28.10 10.16 1.83
CA ASP A 262 -29.41 10.44 2.39
C ASP A 262 -30.31 9.20 2.46
N GLN A 263 -30.28 8.36 1.43
CA GLN A 263 -31.05 7.11 1.39
C GLN A 263 -30.56 6.05 2.39
N ASN A 264 -29.32 6.17 2.86
CA ASN A 264 -28.68 5.18 3.74
C ASN A 264 -28.22 5.81 5.06
N ARG A 265 -28.91 6.82 5.56
CA ARG A 265 -28.56 7.55 6.80
C ARG A 265 -28.52 6.66 8.06
N ASP A 266 -29.19 5.52 8.02
CA ASP A 266 -29.21 4.52 9.10
C ASP A 266 -27.88 3.81 9.26
N LYS A 267 -27.00 3.82 8.22
CA LYS A 267 -25.69 3.19 8.24
C LYS A 267 -24.56 4.22 8.28
N PRO A 268 -23.42 3.89 8.90
CA PRO A 268 -22.22 4.72 8.82
C PRO A 268 -21.70 4.83 7.37
N ALA A 269 -21.12 5.99 7.05
CA ALA A 269 -20.56 6.26 5.73
C ALA A 269 -19.02 6.12 5.74
N ILE A 270 -18.47 5.21 4.95
CA ILE A 270 -17.03 5.12 4.68
C ILE A 270 -16.83 5.73 3.30
N ILE A 271 -16.09 6.83 3.21
CA ILE A 271 -15.96 7.59 1.96
C ILE A 271 -14.51 7.54 1.49
N ASN A 272 -14.29 6.99 0.30
CA ASN A 272 -13.01 7.10 -0.39
C ASN A 272 -13.02 8.34 -1.28
N VAL A 273 -12.11 9.26 -0.99
CA VAL A 273 -11.88 10.52 -1.71
C VAL A 273 -10.65 10.36 -2.60
N ASN A 274 -10.78 10.54 -3.91
CA ASN A 274 -9.66 10.41 -4.83
C ASN A 274 -8.87 11.72 -4.91
N ILE A 275 -7.58 11.64 -4.65
CA ILE A 275 -6.63 12.74 -4.81
C ILE A 275 -5.72 12.40 -6.00
N GLY A 276 -6.32 12.47 -7.19
CA GLY A 276 -5.71 12.08 -8.46
C GLY A 276 -6.18 10.72 -8.96
N THR A 277 -7.28 10.65 -9.73
CA THR A 277 -7.71 9.40 -10.39
C THR A 277 -6.69 8.94 -11.43
N THR A 278 -6.59 7.63 -11.66
CA THR A 278 -5.51 7.02 -12.47
C THR A 278 -5.49 7.54 -13.92
N VAL A 279 -6.64 7.75 -14.54
CA VAL A 279 -6.72 8.12 -15.97
C VAL A 279 -6.79 9.63 -16.18
N LYS A 280 -7.66 10.31 -15.44
CA LYS A 280 -7.92 11.74 -15.62
C LYS A 280 -7.15 12.64 -14.66
N GLY A 281 -6.55 12.07 -13.59
CA GLY A 281 -5.93 12.87 -12.54
C GLY A 281 -6.95 13.73 -11.75
N ALA A 282 -8.23 13.35 -11.76
CA ALA A 282 -9.25 14.11 -11.08
C ALA A 282 -9.06 14.09 -9.56
N VAL A 283 -9.29 15.23 -8.93
CA VAL A 283 -9.24 15.42 -7.47
C VAL A 283 -10.63 15.71 -6.96
N ASP A 284 -11.15 14.81 -6.12
CA ASP A 284 -12.44 15.02 -5.46
C ASP A 284 -12.33 16.18 -4.47
N ASN A 285 -13.33 17.06 -4.47
CA ASN A 285 -13.36 18.22 -3.58
C ASN A 285 -13.84 17.80 -2.18
N LEU A 286 -12.88 17.66 -1.25
CA LEU A 286 -13.13 17.26 0.12
C LEU A 286 -14.10 18.21 0.86
N ASP A 287 -14.00 19.52 0.62
CA ASP A 287 -14.88 20.49 1.29
C ASP A 287 -16.34 20.30 0.87
N ARG A 288 -16.62 20.04 -0.40
CA ARG A 288 -17.97 19.72 -0.85
C ARG A 288 -18.50 18.43 -0.22
N ILE A 289 -17.67 17.43 -0.02
CA ILE A 289 -18.07 16.19 0.68
C ILE A 289 -18.39 16.48 2.14
N LEU A 290 -17.58 17.29 2.82
CA LEU A 290 -17.82 17.70 4.21
C LEU A 290 -19.08 18.56 4.35
N ASP A 291 -19.36 19.43 3.38
CA ASP A 291 -20.60 20.21 3.33
C ASP A 291 -21.84 19.32 3.17
N ILE A 292 -21.75 18.27 2.37
CA ILE A 292 -22.82 17.26 2.23
C ILE A 292 -23.09 16.57 3.57
N LEU A 293 -22.04 16.06 4.23
CA LEU A 293 -22.17 15.41 5.53
C LEU A 293 -22.81 16.34 6.56
N THR A 294 -22.45 17.63 6.54
CA THR A 294 -23.00 18.66 7.42
C THR A 294 -24.49 18.93 7.12
N ARG A 295 -24.84 19.10 5.83
CA ARG A 295 -26.26 19.32 5.44
C ARG A 295 -27.15 18.13 5.77
N LEU A 296 -26.60 16.92 5.65
CA LEU A 296 -27.30 15.69 5.99
C LEU A 296 -27.28 15.39 7.50
N GLU A 297 -26.68 16.28 8.32
CA GLU A 297 -26.56 16.11 9.76
C GLU A 297 -25.96 14.76 10.17
N ILE A 298 -25.00 14.24 9.36
CA ILE A 298 -24.27 13.00 9.68
C ILE A 298 -23.15 13.35 10.66
N PRO A 299 -23.23 12.91 11.94
CA PRO A 299 -22.26 13.30 12.95
C PRO A 299 -20.89 12.62 12.70
N ARG A 300 -19.82 13.22 13.24
CA ARG A 300 -18.43 12.79 13.01
C ARG A 300 -18.17 11.31 13.29
N GLU A 301 -18.76 10.78 14.32
CA GLU A 301 -18.64 9.38 14.74
C GLU A 301 -19.36 8.39 13.81
N ARG A 302 -20.08 8.87 12.82
CA ARG A 302 -20.80 8.04 11.83
C ARG A 302 -20.24 8.11 10.43
N TYR A 303 -19.07 8.72 10.25
CA TYR A 303 -18.38 8.65 8.97
C TYR A 303 -16.87 8.44 9.13
N HIS A 304 -16.26 7.85 8.10
CA HIS A 304 -14.83 7.64 7.99
C HIS A 304 -14.38 8.07 6.59
N ILE A 305 -13.39 8.95 6.50
CA ILE A 305 -12.90 9.48 5.24
C ILE A 305 -11.46 9.01 5.00
N HIS A 306 -11.27 8.25 3.92
CA HIS A 306 -9.97 7.87 3.40
C HIS A 306 -9.65 8.69 2.15
N CYS A 307 -8.46 9.27 2.08
CA CYS A 307 -7.95 9.98 0.90
C CYS A 307 -6.97 9.07 0.14
N ASP A 308 -7.42 8.48 -0.98
CA ASP A 308 -6.52 7.80 -1.92
C ASP A 308 -5.74 8.85 -2.70
N GLY A 309 -4.57 9.18 -2.19
CA GLY A 309 -3.63 10.13 -2.77
C GLY A 309 -2.41 9.46 -3.39
N ALA A 310 -2.54 8.20 -3.81
CA ALA A 310 -1.45 7.43 -4.41
C ALA A 310 -0.69 8.20 -5.50
N LEU A 311 -1.38 9.10 -6.22
CA LEU A 311 -0.82 9.93 -7.26
C LEU A 311 -0.42 11.31 -6.76
N PHE A 312 -1.33 12.07 -6.13
CA PHE A 312 -1.15 13.51 -5.93
C PHE A 312 -1.01 13.96 -4.46
N ALA A 313 -1.17 13.07 -3.44
CA ALA A 313 -1.10 13.53 -2.05
C ALA A 313 0.26 14.18 -1.66
N LEU A 314 1.35 13.76 -2.31
CA LEU A 314 2.67 14.41 -2.13
C LEU A 314 2.73 15.78 -2.83
N MET A 315 2.02 15.96 -3.97
CA MET A 315 2.08 17.15 -4.80
C MET A 315 1.18 18.29 -4.27
N MET A 316 -0.01 17.93 -3.76
CA MET A 316 -1.04 18.90 -3.37
C MET A 316 -0.54 20.06 -2.50
N PRO A 317 0.30 19.84 -1.46
CA PRO A 317 0.79 20.94 -0.61
C PRO A 317 1.67 21.96 -1.34
N PHE A 318 2.16 21.64 -2.55
CA PHE A 318 3.07 22.47 -3.34
C PHE A 318 2.38 23.14 -4.52
N ILE A 319 1.10 22.89 -4.76
CA ILE A 319 0.34 23.48 -5.85
C ILE A 319 -0.43 24.69 -5.33
N GLU A 320 -0.22 25.84 -5.95
CA GLU A 320 -0.95 27.07 -5.61
C GLU A 320 -2.46 26.88 -5.81
N ASN A 321 -3.25 27.29 -4.83
CA ASN A 321 -4.71 27.17 -4.84
C ASN A 321 -5.28 25.73 -4.94
N ALA A 322 -4.45 24.69 -4.69
CA ALA A 322 -4.96 23.33 -4.61
C ALA A 322 -5.91 23.16 -3.40
N PRO A 323 -6.95 22.31 -3.52
CA PRO A 323 -7.78 21.95 -2.37
C PRO A 323 -6.93 21.39 -1.25
N GLU A 324 -7.14 21.86 -0.03
CA GLU A 324 -6.41 21.34 1.12
C GLU A 324 -6.83 19.91 1.46
N VAL A 325 -5.84 19.01 1.50
CA VAL A 325 -5.98 17.62 1.96
C VAL A 325 -5.02 17.42 3.12
N SER A 326 -5.53 17.54 4.34
CA SER A 326 -4.70 17.47 5.55
C SER A 326 -5.52 16.98 6.75
N PHE A 327 -4.83 16.58 7.83
CA PHE A 327 -5.45 16.15 9.09
C PHE A 327 -6.06 17.31 9.91
N GLN A 328 -5.92 18.56 9.44
CA GLN A 328 -6.68 19.69 9.97
C GLN A 328 -8.18 19.60 9.58
N LYS A 329 -8.49 18.80 8.56
CA LYS A 329 -9.87 18.40 8.21
C LYS A 329 -10.23 17.07 8.86
N PRO A 330 -11.51 16.74 8.99
CA PRO A 330 -11.96 15.51 9.65
C PRO A 330 -11.80 14.26 8.75
N ILE A 331 -10.62 14.10 8.16
CA ILE A 331 -10.22 12.88 7.45
C ILE A 331 -9.59 11.88 8.43
N ASP A 332 -9.62 10.62 8.09
CA ASP A 332 -9.17 9.52 8.94
C ASP A 332 -7.86 8.90 8.47
N SER A 333 -7.60 8.94 7.15
CA SER A 333 -6.38 8.39 6.57
C SER A 333 -6.04 8.98 5.21
N ILE A 334 -4.75 8.95 4.88
CA ILE A 334 -4.21 9.30 3.56
C ILE A 334 -3.23 8.21 3.15
N ALA A 335 -3.26 7.78 1.89
CA ALA A 335 -2.26 6.91 1.29
C ALA A 335 -1.56 7.59 0.11
N VAL A 336 -0.25 7.33 -0.05
CA VAL A 336 0.58 7.83 -1.15
C VAL A 336 1.49 6.74 -1.70
N SER A 337 1.82 6.78 -3.00
CA SER A 337 2.80 5.89 -3.62
C SER A 337 4.17 6.56 -3.72
N GLY A 338 5.21 5.93 -3.15
CA GLY A 338 6.58 6.44 -3.19
C GLY A 338 7.30 6.19 -4.52
N HIS A 339 6.87 5.20 -5.29
CA HIS A 339 7.44 4.87 -6.61
C HIS A 339 6.86 5.73 -7.75
N LYS A 340 5.85 6.58 -7.47
CA LYS A 340 5.29 7.51 -8.46
C LYS A 340 6.09 8.82 -8.46
N MET A 341 5.56 9.90 -7.92
CA MET A 341 6.21 11.21 -7.96
C MET A 341 7.56 11.24 -7.24
N LEU A 342 7.70 10.56 -6.10
CA LEU A 342 8.97 10.55 -5.34
C LEU A 342 10.09 9.81 -6.09
N GLY A 343 9.74 8.87 -6.98
CA GLY A 343 10.68 8.18 -7.86
C GLY A 343 11.50 7.07 -7.20
N CYS A 344 10.97 6.42 -6.16
CA CYS A 344 11.64 5.23 -5.60
C CYS A 344 11.71 4.10 -6.63
N PRO A 345 12.83 3.36 -6.71
CA PRO A 345 13.08 2.38 -7.76
C PRO A 345 12.35 1.04 -7.56
N MET A 346 11.59 0.91 -6.48
CA MET A 346 10.73 -0.24 -6.22
C MET A 346 9.32 0.21 -5.84
N PRO A 347 8.29 -0.60 -6.09
CA PRO A 347 6.96 -0.34 -5.56
C PRO A 347 7.00 -0.13 -4.05
N CYS A 348 6.49 1.00 -3.59
CA CYS A 348 6.39 1.37 -2.18
C CYS A 348 5.36 2.48 -2.01
N GLY A 349 4.98 2.74 -0.77
CA GLY A 349 4.08 3.82 -0.41
C GLY A 349 4.10 4.09 1.09
N VAL A 350 3.25 5.01 1.52
CA VAL A 350 2.98 5.29 2.93
C VAL A 350 1.47 5.37 3.11
N THR A 351 0.98 4.81 4.19
CA THR A 351 -0.34 5.14 4.72
C THR A 351 -0.19 5.82 6.06
N LEU A 352 -0.95 6.88 6.27
CA LEU A 352 -1.04 7.61 7.52
C LEU A 352 -2.49 7.63 7.95
N SER A 353 -2.76 7.32 9.21
CA SER A 353 -4.10 7.21 9.78
C SER A 353 -4.16 7.85 11.16
N ARG A 354 -5.36 8.23 11.61
CA ARG A 354 -5.55 8.64 13.01
C ARG A 354 -5.25 7.46 13.93
N LYS A 355 -4.40 7.67 14.91
CA LYS A 355 -3.90 6.63 15.83
C LYS A 355 -5.04 5.94 16.59
N GLU A 356 -6.05 6.68 16.96
CA GLU A 356 -7.24 6.15 17.68
C GLU A 356 -7.99 5.09 16.87
N ASN A 357 -8.06 5.25 15.54
CA ASN A 357 -8.75 4.32 14.65
C ASN A 357 -7.95 3.03 14.46
N VAL A 358 -6.62 3.15 14.37
CA VAL A 358 -5.71 2.01 14.11
C VAL A 358 -5.71 1.00 15.26
N LYS A 359 -5.97 1.42 16.48
CA LYS A 359 -6.09 0.52 17.65
C LYS A 359 -7.14 -0.59 17.46
N LYS A 360 -8.06 -0.44 16.49
CA LYS A 360 -9.08 -1.47 16.20
C LYS A 360 -8.55 -2.70 15.47
N VAL A 361 -7.35 -2.56 14.85
CA VAL A 361 -6.69 -3.64 14.09
C VAL A 361 -5.37 -4.07 14.72
N GLU A 362 -5.07 -3.62 15.93
CA GLU A 362 -3.85 -3.97 16.66
C GLU A 362 -3.92 -5.41 17.19
N GLU A 363 -2.87 -6.20 16.88
CA GLU A 363 -2.70 -7.56 17.38
C GLU A 363 -1.36 -7.72 18.09
N HIS A 364 -1.35 -8.43 19.22
CA HIS A 364 -0.12 -8.76 19.94
C HIS A 364 0.54 -10.02 19.35
N ILE A 365 1.81 -9.91 19.00
CA ILE A 365 2.60 -10.99 18.40
C ILE A 365 3.67 -11.47 19.41
N GLU A 366 3.39 -12.55 20.09
CA GLU A 366 4.22 -13.07 21.19
C GLU A 366 5.68 -13.31 20.79
N TYR A 367 5.93 -14.01 19.67
CA TYR A 367 7.30 -14.34 19.23
C TYR A 367 8.13 -13.14 18.79
N LEU A 368 7.49 -12.00 18.46
CA LEU A 368 8.17 -10.74 18.19
C LEU A 368 8.31 -9.89 19.45
N ASN A 369 7.61 -10.24 20.51
CA ASN A 369 7.42 -9.40 21.71
C ASN A 369 7.05 -7.96 21.31
N SER A 370 6.08 -7.83 20.39
CA SER A 370 5.67 -6.58 19.76
C SER A 370 4.19 -6.63 19.39
N VAL A 371 3.67 -5.54 18.86
CA VAL A 371 2.35 -5.49 18.24
C VAL A 371 2.48 -5.43 16.73
N ASP A 372 1.43 -5.80 16.00
CA ASP A 372 1.29 -5.61 14.57
C ASP A 372 -0.06 -4.97 14.26
N THR A 373 -0.04 -3.96 13.42
CA THR A 373 -1.19 -3.21 12.94
C THR A 373 -1.15 -3.08 11.42
N THR A 374 -0.20 -3.79 10.77
CA THR A 374 0.07 -3.70 9.33
C THR A 374 -0.64 -4.82 8.55
N ILE A 375 -0.70 -4.73 7.23
CA ILE A 375 -1.27 -5.80 6.39
C ILE A 375 -0.27 -6.95 6.22
N MET A 376 1.01 -6.62 6.02
CA MET A 376 2.05 -7.60 5.72
C MET A 376 2.89 -7.90 6.96
N GLY A 377 3.06 -9.18 7.31
CA GLY A 377 3.92 -9.56 8.43
C GLY A 377 5.38 -9.18 8.17
N SER A 378 5.99 -9.69 7.09
CA SER A 378 7.30 -9.24 6.62
C SER A 378 7.15 -8.01 5.74
N ARG A 379 7.92 -6.95 6.02
CA ARG A 379 7.85 -5.69 5.28
C ARG A 379 9.21 -5.26 4.74
N ASN A 380 9.20 -4.70 3.54
CA ASN A 380 10.41 -4.32 2.82
C ASN A 380 11.13 -3.13 3.47
N GLY A 381 12.17 -3.40 4.26
CA GLY A 381 12.97 -2.36 4.90
C GLY A 381 13.83 -1.54 3.91
N GLN A 382 14.14 -2.10 2.73
CA GLN A 382 14.82 -1.32 1.67
C GLN A 382 13.93 -0.16 1.22
N ALA A 383 12.62 -0.39 1.07
CA ALA A 383 11.69 0.66 0.65
C ALA A 383 11.71 1.87 1.60
N ALA A 384 11.72 1.64 2.92
CA ALA A 384 11.81 2.71 3.91
C ALA A 384 13.12 3.52 3.78
N LEU A 385 14.24 2.84 3.58
CA LEU A 385 15.54 3.47 3.40
C LEU A 385 15.59 4.32 2.11
N TYR A 386 15.09 3.76 0.99
CA TYR A 386 15.07 4.49 -0.29
C TYR A 386 14.12 5.68 -0.26
N MET A 387 12.95 5.57 0.36
CA MET A 387 12.02 6.70 0.52
C MET A 387 12.64 7.80 1.36
N TRP A 388 13.22 7.46 2.50
CA TRP A 388 13.92 8.42 3.36
C TRP A 388 15.01 9.16 2.59
N TYR A 389 15.86 8.43 1.86
CA TYR A 389 16.95 9.01 1.07
C TYR A 389 16.43 9.96 0.00
N SER A 390 15.39 9.56 -0.76
CA SER A 390 14.76 10.42 -1.78
C SER A 390 14.20 11.71 -1.19
N LEU A 391 13.49 11.61 -0.06
CA LEU A 391 12.92 12.77 0.63
C LEU A 391 14.02 13.69 1.16
N ARG A 392 15.10 13.14 1.74
CA ARG A 392 16.23 13.93 2.24
C ARG A 392 17.03 14.61 1.14
N LYS A 393 17.28 13.91 0.03
CA LYS A 393 18.07 14.42 -1.10
C LYS A 393 17.32 15.52 -1.84
N LYS A 394 16.00 15.37 -2.05
CA LYS A 394 15.16 16.40 -2.69
C LYS A 394 14.89 17.58 -1.74
N GLY A 395 14.55 17.32 -0.49
CA GLY A 395 14.02 18.34 0.41
C GLY A 395 12.70 18.92 -0.09
N LEU A 396 12.13 19.87 0.63
CA LEU A 396 10.89 20.53 0.23
C LEU A 396 11.07 21.33 -1.07
N GLU A 397 12.21 22.03 -1.22
CA GLU A 397 12.52 22.81 -2.44
C GLU A 397 12.65 21.93 -3.69
N GLY A 398 13.27 20.76 -3.59
CA GLY A 398 13.38 19.82 -4.70
C GLY A 398 12.04 19.20 -5.08
N ILE A 399 11.17 18.94 -4.12
CA ILE A 399 9.80 18.46 -4.37
C ILE A 399 8.98 19.56 -5.05
N GLN A 400 9.06 20.81 -4.56
CA GLN A 400 8.42 21.97 -5.17
C GLN A 400 8.82 22.10 -6.65
N LYS A 401 10.11 21.99 -6.94
CA LYS A 401 10.65 22.07 -8.30
C LYS A 401 10.16 20.92 -9.21
N ASP A 402 10.00 19.73 -8.65
CA ASP A 402 9.47 18.57 -9.40
C ASP A 402 7.95 18.75 -9.71
N VAL A 403 7.23 19.54 -8.91
CA VAL A 403 5.79 19.84 -9.11
C VAL A 403 5.59 20.94 -10.16
N GLU A 404 6.46 21.95 -10.21
CA GLU A 404 6.46 23.04 -11.20
C GLU A 404 6.77 22.55 -12.62
#